data_b9e1b71e24484fc75fef9dbe2f9e9246
#
_entry.id   b9e1b71e24484fc75fef9dbe2f9e9246
#
_cell.length_a   1.000
_cell.length_b   1.000
_cell.length_c   1.000
_cell.angle_alpha   90.00
_cell.angle_beta   90.00
_cell.angle_gamma   90.00
#
_symmetry.space_group_name_H-M   'P 1'
#
loop_
_entity.id
_entity.type
_entity.pdbx_description
1 polymer ?
#
loop_
_entity_poly.entity_id
_entity_poly.type
_entity_poly.pdbx_seq_one_letter_code
_entity_poly.pdbx_strand_id
1 'polypeptide(L)'
;MLKTLMNAFKIKELRNKILFTFAMIVVIRLGSQLPVPGVNRDFFASWFAAQGAGAFSFFDAFTGGSFTNMSIFALNITPYITSSIIMQLMTIAIPKLEEMQKDGEEGRKKIASITRYVTVVLALVEAAALAIGFGRSGLLQEYNVLNIMIVVVALTAGSAVVMWIGERITEKGVGNGISIVLVINIISRLPQDIAGLYEQFIKGKAIAVGVVAAIIILAVMIAMIVLVIILNDGVRKIPVQYAKKVQGRKFVGGQSSNIPLKVNTAGVIPIIFASSILEFPIVICSLFGIQGSGFWGEILKGMSSSNWCNLSAPQYSIGLVVYIIMVIFFAYFYTSITFNPLEISENMKKQGGFIPGIRPGRPTCDYLNKILYYIIFIGACGLTIVGILPFIFNGLFGASVSFGGTSLIIIVSVILETIKQIESQMLVRNYKGFLND
;
A
#
# COMPACT_ATOMS: atom_id res chain seq x y z
N MET A 1 18.95 2.83 13.43
CA MET A 1 17.55 2.51 13.69
C MET A 1 17.25 2.19 15.16
N LEU A 2 17.82 1.16 15.80
CA LEU A 2 17.56 0.86 17.22
C LEU A 2 17.95 2.01 18.16
N LYS A 3 19.11 2.64 17.95
CA LYS A 3 19.54 3.81 18.72
C LYS A 3 18.57 5.00 18.56
N THR A 4 18.03 5.21 17.37
CA THR A 4 17.04 6.28 17.09
C THR A 4 15.77 6.04 17.88
N LEU A 5 15.22 4.81 17.85
CA LEU A 5 14.04 4.45 18.63
C LEU A 5 14.29 4.59 20.15
N MET A 6 15.41 4.10 20.67
CA MET A 6 15.76 4.25 22.08
C MET A 6 15.86 5.72 22.52
N ASN A 7 16.41 6.59 21.66
CA ASN A 7 16.48 8.03 21.93
C ASN A 7 15.09 8.69 21.83
N ALA A 8 14.23 8.25 20.91
CA ALA A 8 12.86 8.71 20.78
C ALA A 8 12.04 8.44 22.06
N PHE A 9 12.22 7.29 22.70
CA PHE A 9 11.56 6.97 23.97
C PHE A 9 11.99 7.85 25.16
N LYS A 10 13.19 8.44 25.12
CA LYS A 10 13.65 9.38 26.16
C LYS A 10 12.92 10.72 26.09
N ILE A 11 12.37 11.09 24.94
CA ILE A 11 11.65 12.34 24.72
C ILE A 11 10.17 12.13 25.08
N LYS A 12 9.67 12.75 26.14
CA LYS A 12 8.30 12.58 26.70
C LYS A 12 7.20 12.74 25.63
N GLU A 13 7.31 13.74 24.76
CA GLU A 13 6.32 14.03 23.72
C GLU A 13 6.27 12.92 22.67
N LEU A 14 7.46 12.48 22.20
CA LEU A 14 7.58 11.44 21.19
C LEU A 14 7.16 10.08 21.77
N ARG A 15 7.52 9.81 23.01
CA ARG A 15 7.06 8.61 23.73
C ARG A 15 5.53 8.56 23.82
N ASN A 16 4.86 9.68 24.15
CA ASN A 16 3.40 9.72 24.21
C ASN A 16 2.76 9.47 22.85
N LYS A 17 3.32 9.99 21.75
CA LYS A 17 2.87 9.72 20.38
C LYS A 17 3.02 8.24 20.01
N ILE A 18 4.16 7.63 20.33
CA ILE A 18 4.42 6.21 20.09
C ILE A 18 3.45 5.33 20.89
N LEU A 19 3.26 5.63 22.19
CA LEU A 19 2.31 4.91 23.05
C LEU A 19 0.88 5.04 22.55
N PHE A 20 0.47 6.23 22.10
CA PHE A 20 -0.85 6.44 21.51
C PHE A 20 -1.03 5.60 20.24
N THR A 21 -0.04 5.59 19.34
CA THR A 21 -0.08 4.75 18.13
C THR A 21 -0.22 3.28 18.50
N PHE A 22 0.55 2.80 19.48
CA PHE A 22 0.49 1.42 19.94
C PHE A 22 -0.88 1.08 20.56
N ALA A 23 -1.45 1.96 21.37
CA ALA A 23 -2.79 1.78 21.93
C ALA A 23 -3.87 1.66 20.84
N MET A 24 -3.81 2.50 19.80
CA MET A 24 -4.74 2.44 18.67
C MET A 24 -4.59 1.14 17.87
N ILE A 25 -3.38 0.64 17.69
CA ILE A 25 -3.11 -0.67 17.07
C ILE A 25 -3.79 -1.80 17.86
N VAL A 26 -3.69 -1.79 19.17
CA VAL A 26 -4.36 -2.79 20.03
C VAL A 26 -5.88 -2.73 19.85
N VAL A 27 -6.46 -1.54 19.79
CA VAL A 27 -7.91 -1.36 19.55
C VAL A 27 -8.31 -1.97 18.19
N ILE A 28 -7.53 -1.74 17.12
CA ILE A 28 -7.79 -2.34 15.81
C ILE A 28 -7.74 -3.87 15.88
N ARG A 29 -6.76 -4.43 16.56
CA ARG A 29 -6.62 -5.89 16.70
C ARG A 29 -7.75 -6.51 17.51
N LEU A 30 -8.23 -5.86 18.56
CA LEU A 30 -9.40 -6.29 19.31
C LEU A 30 -10.66 -6.27 18.44
N GLY A 31 -10.90 -5.17 17.71
CA GLY A 31 -12.04 -5.07 16.81
C GLY A 31 -12.02 -6.08 15.66
N SER A 32 -10.83 -6.48 15.18
CA SER A 32 -10.70 -7.50 14.14
C SER A 32 -11.06 -8.93 14.61
N GLN A 33 -11.23 -9.15 15.91
CA GLN A 33 -11.69 -10.43 16.48
C GLN A 33 -13.20 -10.44 16.76
N LEU A 34 -13.86 -9.29 16.77
CA LEU A 34 -15.29 -9.19 17.04
C LEU A 34 -16.10 -9.60 15.80
N PRO A 35 -16.90 -10.67 15.88
CA PRO A 35 -17.70 -11.12 14.73
C PRO A 35 -18.85 -10.17 14.43
N VAL A 36 -19.24 -10.11 13.16
CA VAL A 36 -20.47 -9.41 12.76
C VAL A 36 -21.69 -10.22 13.25
N PRO A 37 -22.68 -9.60 13.91
CA PRO A 37 -23.89 -10.29 14.34
C PRO A 37 -24.66 -10.92 13.18
N GLY A 38 -25.21 -12.13 13.37
CA GLY A 38 -26.04 -12.81 12.37
C GLY A 38 -25.27 -13.51 11.24
N VAL A 39 -23.92 -13.56 11.30
CA VAL A 39 -23.07 -14.22 10.30
C VAL A 39 -22.60 -15.58 10.79
N ASN A 40 -22.63 -16.57 9.88
CA ASN A 40 -22.07 -17.90 10.10
C ASN A 40 -20.57 -17.89 9.70
N ARG A 41 -19.69 -17.77 10.69
CA ARG A 41 -18.23 -17.70 10.48
C ARG A 41 -17.67 -19.02 9.92
N ASP A 42 -18.14 -20.14 10.41
CA ASP A 42 -17.62 -21.46 10.02
C ASP A 42 -17.94 -21.77 8.56
N PHE A 43 -19.12 -21.36 8.10
CA PHE A 43 -19.48 -21.45 6.70
C PHE A 43 -18.54 -20.61 5.84
N PHE A 44 -18.29 -19.35 6.21
CA PHE A 44 -17.45 -18.46 5.41
C PHE A 44 -15.99 -18.93 5.39
N ALA A 45 -15.45 -19.37 6.53
CA ALA A 45 -14.10 -19.91 6.63
C ALA A 45 -13.94 -21.19 5.79
N SER A 46 -14.92 -22.11 5.80
CA SER A 46 -14.90 -23.33 5.00
C SER A 46 -15.06 -23.03 3.50
N TRP A 47 -15.93 -22.10 3.14
CA TRP A 47 -16.08 -21.62 1.75
C TRP A 47 -14.78 -20.99 1.23
N PHE A 48 -14.16 -20.13 2.06
CA PHE A 48 -12.89 -19.49 1.71
C PHE A 48 -11.76 -20.51 1.52
N ALA A 49 -11.68 -21.51 2.40
CA ALA A 49 -10.72 -22.60 2.28
C ALA A 49 -10.96 -23.48 1.03
N ALA A 50 -12.22 -23.71 0.65
CA ALA A 50 -12.60 -24.51 -0.51
C ALA A 50 -12.29 -23.81 -1.86
N GLN A 51 -12.36 -22.47 -1.91
CA GLN A 51 -12.02 -21.69 -3.10
C GLN A 51 -10.51 -21.61 -3.36
N GLY A 52 -9.68 -22.06 -2.43
CA GLY A 52 -8.22 -21.95 -2.52
C GLY A 52 -7.72 -20.51 -2.39
N ALA A 53 -6.42 -20.31 -2.67
CA ALA A 53 -5.79 -18.99 -2.64
C ALA A 53 -6.17 -18.14 -3.87
N GLY A 54 -7.48 -17.89 -4.07
CA GLY A 54 -8.02 -17.11 -5.17
C GLY A 54 -7.97 -15.60 -4.93
N ALA A 55 -8.77 -14.85 -5.70
CA ALA A 55 -8.85 -13.38 -5.65
C ALA A 55 -9.09 -12.80 -4.25
N PHE A 56 -9.83 -13.52 -3.41
CA PHE A 56 -10.12 -13.07 -2.04
C PHE A 56 -8.94 -13.20 -1.07
N SER A 57 -7.89 -13.98 -1.39
CA SER A 57 -6.69 -14.09 -0.55
C SER A 57 -5.93 -12.77 -0.47
N PHE A 58 -5.96 -11.98 -1.55
CA PHE A 58 -5.39 -10.65 -1.58
C PHE A 58 -6.11 -9.72 -0.59
N PHE A 59 -7.44 -9.68 -0.61
CA PHE A 59 -8.22 -8.91 0.36
C PHE A 59 -7.93 -9.35 1.80
N ASP A 60 -7.89 -10.64 2.04
CA ASP A 60 -7.64 -11.17 3.37
C ASP A 60 -6.22 -10.88 3.88
N ALA A 61 -5.23 -10.83 2.99
CA ALA A 61 -3.88 -10.40 3.34
C ALA A 61 -3.83 -8.95 3.85
N PHE A 62 -4.59 -8.03 3.23
CA PHE A 62 -4.66 -6.62 3.65
C PHE A 62 -5.53 -6.41 4.91
N THR A 63 -6.52 -7.27 5.13
CA THR A 63 -7.39 -7.19 6.31
C THR A 63 -6.83 -7.94 7.52
N GLY A 64 -5.75 -8.71 7.34
CA GLY A 64 -5.08 -9.44 8.41
C GLY A 64 -5.92 -10.55 9.03
N GLY A 65 -6.68 -11.28 8.18
CA GLY A 65 -7.59 -12.36 8.61
C GLY A 65 -8.96 -11.87 9.10
N SER A 66 -9.19 -10.55 9.12
CA SER A 66 -10.48 -9.98 9.54
C SER A 66 -11.59 -10.31 8.54
N PHE A 67 -11.26 -10.45 7.26
CA PHE A 67 -12.20 -10.82 6.20
C PHE A 67 -12.62 -12.29 6.34
N THR A 68 -11.69 -13.21 6.44
CA THR A 68 -11.98 -14.65 6.62
C THR A 68 -12.78 -14.92 7.89
N ASN A 69 -12.53 -14.17 8.95
CA ASN A 69 -13.26 -14.28 10.22
C ASN A 69 -14.59 -13.53 10.22
N MET A 70 -14.98 -12.84 9.13
CA MET A 70 -16.16 -11.97 9.05
C MET A 70 -16.33 -11.11 10.30
N SER A 71 -15.26 -10.40 10.66
CA SER A 71 -15.28 -9.48 11.80
C SER A 71 -15.92 -8.16 11.42
N ILE A 72 -16.24 -7.32 12.41
CA ILE A 72 -16.75 -5.96 12.17
C ILE A 72 -15.80 -5.16 11.30
N PHE A 73 -14.48 -5.44 11.37
CA PHE A 73 -13.46 -4.81 10.55
C PHE A 73 -13.12 -5.62 9.28
N ALA A 74 -14.03 -6.45 8.76
CA ALA A 74 -13.76 -7.27 7.58
C ALA A 74 -13.42 -6.44 6.33
N LEU A 75 -14.07 -5.30 6.10
CA LEU A 75 -13.71 -4.37 5.01
C LEU A 75 -12.44 -3.57 5.30
N ASN A 76 -12.10 -3.44 6.59
CA ASN A 76 -10.92 -2.71 7.07
C ASN A 76 -10.77 -1.31 6.45
N ILE A 77 -9.57 -0.97 5.98
CA ILE A 77 -9.22 0.32 5.38
C ILE A 77 -9.34 0.31 3.85
N THR A 78 -9.71 -0.83 3.24
CA THR A 78 -9.79 -1.01 1.78
C THR A 78 -10.68 0.04 1.10
N PRO A 79 -11.91 0.34 1.58
CA PRO A 79 -12.75 1.38 0.97
C PRO A 79 -12.11 2.76 1.00
N TYR A 80 -11.32 3.06 2.05
CA TYR A 80 -10.62 4.34 2.14
C TYR A 80 -9.45 4.43 1.15
N ILE A 81 -8.70 3.36 0.96
CA ILE A 81 -7.61 3.32 -0.02
C ILE A 81 -8.18 3.56 -1.41
N THR A 82 -9.21 2.80 -1.78
CA THR A 82 -9.90 2.95 -3.08
C THR A 82 -10.45 4.36 -3.27
N SER A 83 -11.10 4.91 -2.25
CA SER A 83 -11.62 6.28 -2.26
C SER A 83 -10.51 7.33 -2.42
N SER A 84 -9.41 7.19 -1.70
CA SER A 84 -8.25 8.11 -1.79
C SER A 84 -7.65 8.09 -3.20
N ILE A 85 -7.55 6.93 -3.80
CA ILE A 85 -7.07 6.73 -5.16
C ILE A 85 -8.02 7.39 -6.17
N ILE A 86 -9.33 7.13 -6.06
CA ILE A 86 -10.34 7.76 -6.91
C ILE A 86 -10.26 9.28 -6.80
N MET A 87 -10.16 9.80 -5.59
CA MET A 87 -10.06 11.26 -5.38
C MET A 87 -8.79 11.86 -5.97
N GLN A 88 -7.64 11.17 -5.88
CA GLN A 88 -6.40 11.60 -6.54
C GLN A 88 -6.56 11.66 -8.06
N LEU A 89 -7.23 10.68 -8.67
CA LEU A 89 -7.52 10.69 -10.10
C LEU A 89 -8.49 11.80 -10.48
N MET A 90 -9.53 12.01 -9.67
CA MET A 90 -10.53 13.07 -9.88
C MET A 90 -9.93 14.47 -9.74
N THR A 91 -8.92 14.69 -8.89
CA THR A 91 -8.22 15.99 -8.80
C THR A 91 -7.48 16.38 -10.08
N ILE A 92 -7.18 15.41 -10.95
CA ILE A 92 -6.58 15.68 -12.27
C ILE A 92 -7.64 15.88 -13.33
N ALA A 93 -8.73 15.09 -13.25
CA ALA A 93 -9.78 15.12 -14.24
C ALA A 93 -10.71 16.35 -14.09
N ILE A 94 -10.87 16.86 -12.87
CA ILE A 94 -11.81 17.93 -12.55
C ILE A 94 -11.04 19.20 -12.15
N PRO A 95 -11.05 20.28 -12.97
CA PRO A 95 -10.29 21.52 -12.71
C PRO A 95 -10.61 22.15 -11.35
N LYS A 96 -11.87 22.08 -10.89
CA LYS A 96 -12.28 22.60 -9.59
C LYS A 96 -11.60 21.89 -8.41
N LEU A 97 -11.35 20.58 -8.51
CA LEU A 97 -10.64 19.84 -7.49
C LEU A 97 -9.12 20.11 -7.53
N GLU A 98 -8.58 20.34 -8.74
CA GLU A 98 -7.19 20.76 -8.93
C GLU A 98 -6.95 22.14 -8.30
N GLU A 99 -7.86 23.11 -8.49
CA GLU A 99 -7.78 24.41 -7.82
C GLU A 99 -7.80 24.26 -6.31
N MET A 100 -8.74 23.46 -5.77
CA MET A 100 -8.81 23.17 -4.33
C MET A 100 -7.52 22.54 -3.79
N GLN A 101 -6.84 21.71 -4.58
CA GLN A 101 -5.56 21.12 -4.17
C GLN A 101 -4.45 22.18 -4.10
N LYS A 102 -4.49 23.19 -4.96
CA LYS A 102 -3.56 24.34 -5.00
C LYS A 102 -3.84 25.37 -3.91
N ASP A 103 -5.05 25.44 -3.35
CA ASP A 103 -5.46 26.35 -2.26
C ASP A 103 -4.76 26.10 -0.91
N GLY A 104 -3.73 25.25 -0.87
CA GLY A 104 -2.92 24.99 0.30
C GLY A 104 -3.62 24.10 1.34
N GLU A 105 -3.53 24.47 2.62
CA GLU A 105 -3.97 23.59 3.72
C GLU A 105 -5.50 23.47 3.83
N GLU A 106 -6.23 24.56 3.53
CA GLU A 106 -7.70 24.55 3.57
C GLU A 106 -8.29 23.69 2.46
N GLY A 107 -7.77 23.80 1.25
CA GLY A 107 -8.19 22.98 0.13
C GLY A 107 -7.94 21.49 0.37
N ARG A 108 -6.77 21.14 0.90
CA ARG A 108 -6.44 19.75 1.28
C ARG A 108 -7.40 19.21 2.34
N LYS A 109 -7.80 19.99 3.34
CA LYS A 109 -8.81 19.58 4.34
C LYS A 109 -10.17 19.32 3.72
N LYS A 110 -10.59 20.13 2.74
CA LYS A 110 -11.84 19.92 2.00
C LYS A 110 -11.80 18.62 1.17
N ILE A 111 -10.70 18.38 0.44
CA ILE A 111 -10.50 17.14 -0.32
C ILE A 111 -10.53 15.92 0.62
N ALA A 112 -9.85 15.98 1.77
CA ALA A 112 -9.89 14.91 2.77
C ALA A 112 -11.32 14.65 3.29
N SER A 113 -12.13 15.69 3.49
CA SER A 113 -13.54 15.53 3.89
C SER A 113 -14.36 14.85 2.80
N ILE A 114 -14.19 15.21 1.52
CA ILE A 114 -14.85 14.54 0.40
C ILE A 114 -14.43 13.07 0.34
N THR A 115 -13.14 12.79 0.50
CA THR A 115 -12.61 11.41 0.54
C THR A 115 -13.31 10.57 1.61
N ARG A 116 -13.55 11.12 2.80
CA ARG A 116 -14.29 10.42 3.88
C ARG A 116 -15.71 10.06 3.46
N TYR A 117 -16.46 11.00 2.84
CA TYR A 117 -17.81 10.71 2.36
C TYR A 117 -17.81 9.62 1.29
N VAL A 118 -16.92 9.72 0.31
CA VAL A 118 -16.77 8.69 -0.73
C VAL A 118 -16.41 7.33 -0.11
N THR A 119 -15.55 7.31 0.91
CA THR A 119 -15.19 6.09 1.65
C THR A 119 -16.41 5.41 2.27
N VAL A 120 -17.28 6.18 2.94
CA VAL A 120 -18.48 5.62 3.58
C VAL A 120 -19.45 5.06 2.53
N VAL A 121 -19.62 5.77 1.40
CA VAL A 121 -20.45 5.30 0.29
C VAL A 121 -19.91 4.02 -0.32
N LEU A 122 -18.59 3.96 -0.59
CA LEU A 122 -17.95 2.75 -1.10
C LEU A 122 -18.04 1.59 -0.11
N ALA A 123 -17.79 1.83 1.19
CA ALA A 123 -17.93 0.81 2.23
C ALA A 123 -19.35 0.26 2.30
N LEU A 124 -20.38 1.11 2.12
CA LEU A 124 -21.76 0.68 2.10
C LEU A 124 -22.06 -0.18 0.86
N VAL A 125 -21.56 0.18 -0.31
CA VAL A 125 -21.71 -0.60 -1.55
C VAL A 125 -21.01 -1.96 -1.41
N GLU A 126 -19.76 -1.98 -0.93
CA GLU A 126 -19.00 -3.21 -0.71
C GLU A 126 -19.67 -4.13 0.35
N ALA A 127 -20.13 -3.55 1.46
CA ALA A 127 -20.86 -4.29 2.50
C ALA A 127 -22.16 -4.89 1.97
N ALA A 128 -22.93 -4.12 1.19
CA ALA A 128 -24.16 -4.60 0.56
C ALA A 128 -23.88 -5.72 -0.45
N ALA A 129 -22.84 -5.58 -1.26
CA ALA A 129 -22.42 -6.62 -2.20
C ALA A 129 -22.05 -7.93 -1.48
N LEU A 130 -21.30 -7.85 -0.38
CA LEU A 130 -20.96 -9.03 0.43
C LEU A 130 -22.18 -9.66 1.10
N ALA A 131 -23.03 -8.85 1.73
CA ALA A 131 -24.21 -9.34 2.44
C ALA A 131 -25.23 -10.01 1.51
N ILE A 132 -25.44 -9.44 0.31
CA ILE A 132 -26.38 -9.99 -0.69
C ILE A 132 -25.75 -11.15 -1.46
N GLY A 133 -24.50 -11.00 -1.90
CA GLY A 133 -23.81 -12.01 -2.71
C GLY A 133 -23.61 -13.33 -1.98
N PHE A 134 -23.10 -13.27 -0.76
CA PHE A 134 -22.87 -14.47 0.05
C PHE A 134 -24.03 -14.85 0.98
N GLY A 135 -24.97 -13.93 1.21
CA GLY A 135 -26.10 -14.16 2.11
C GLY A 135 -26.95 -15.37 1.73
N ARG A 136 -27.20 -15.54 0.43
CA ARG A 136 -27.94 -16.70 -0.10
C ARG A 136 -27.17 -18.01 -0.05
N SER A 137 -25.85 -17.94 -0.03
CA SER A 137 -24.98 -19.13 -0.02
C SER A 137 -24.77 -19.72 1.38
N GLY A 138 -25.36 -19.12 2.43
CA GLY A 138 -25.26 -19.62 3.81
C GLY A 138 -24.40 -18.77 4.73
N LEU A 139 -23.93 -17.58 4.27
CA LEU A 139 -23.21 -16.63 5.11
C LEU A 139 -24.07 -16.13 6.28
N LEU A 140 -25.35 -15.83 5.99
CA LEU A 140 -26.31 -15.39 6.99
C LEU A 140 -26.99 -16.59 7.64
N GLN A 141 -27.15 -16.57 8.96
CA GLN A 141 -27.92 -17.59 9.68
C GLN A 141 -29.36 -17.66 9.19
N GLU A 142 -29.97 -16.51 8.92
CA GLU A 142 -31.26 -16.38 8.29
C GLU A 142 -31.18 -15.31 7.20
N TYR A 143 -31.57 -15.64 5.97
CA TYR A 143 -31.60 -14.69 4.87
C TYR A 143 -32.85 -13.82 4.98
N ASN A 144 -32.76 -12.78 5.80
CA ASN A 144 -33.85 -11.80 6.01
C ASN A 144 -33.30 -10.39 5.74
N VAL A 145 -34.15 -9.48 5.27
CA VAL A 145 -33.82 -8.07 5.00
C VAL A 145 -33.21 -7.41 6.24
N LEU A 146 -33.73 -7.71 7.42
CA LEU A 146 -33.23 -7.17 8.68
C LEU A 146 -31.77 -7.61 8.94
N ASN A 147 -31.46 -8.90 8.77
CA ASN A 147 -30.11 -9.42 8.96
C ASN A 147 -29.14 -8.85 7.91
N ILE A 148 -29.56 -8.69 6.66
CA ILE A 148 -28.77 -8.01 5.62
C ILE A 148 -28.46 -6.58 6.06
N MET A 149 -29.44 -5.81 6.52
CA MET A 149 -29.22 -4.44 6.99
C MET A 149 -28.27 -4.37 8.19
N ILE A 150 -28.40 -5.28 9.15
CA ILE A 150 -27.50 -5.36 10.32
C ILE A 150 -26.04 -5.57 9.86
N VAL A 151 -25.81 -6.52 8.95
CA VAL A 151 -24.46 -6.80 8.42
C VAL A 151 -23.90 -5.62 7.66
N VAL A 152 -24.71 -5.01 6.77
CA VAL A 152 -24.29 -3.83 5.98
C VAL A 152 -23.92 -2.67 6.89
N VAL A 153 -24.75 -2.35 7.88
CA VAL A 153 -24.46 -1.27 8.82
C VAL A 153 -23.25 -1.58 9.68
N ALA A 154 -23.12 -2.82 10.18
CA ALA A 154 -21.98 -3.22 11.02
C ALA A 154 -20.65 -3.13 10.27
N LEU A 155 -20.58 -3.65 9.03
CA LEU A 155 -19.37 -3.60 8.20
C LEU A 155 -19.00 -2.16 7.79
N THR A 156 -20.00 -1.34 7.40
CA THR A 156 -19.78 0.06 7.04
C THR A 156 -19.31 0.87 8.24
N ALA A 157 -19.93 0.69 9.41
CA ALA A 157 -19.51 1.33 10.65
C ALA A 157 -18.09 0.90 11.06
N GLY A 158 -17.77 -0.39 10.91
CA GLY A 158 -16.44 -0.92 11.18
C GLY A 158 -15.38 -0.27 10.32
N SER A 159 -15.59 -0.16 9.01
CA SER A 159 -14.66 0.52 8.10
C SER A 159 -14.51 2.01 8.43
N ALA A 160 -15.61 2.70 8.75
CA ALA A 160 -15.56 4.10 9.16
C ALA A 160 -14.76 4.31 10.45
N VAL A 161 -14.89 3.40 11.43
CA VAL A 161 -14.10 3.44 12.68
C VAL A 161 -12.62 3.20 12.41
N VAL A 162 -12.25 2.23 11.56
CA VAL A 162 -10.85 1.99 11.20
C VAL A 162 -10.24 3.18 10.48
N MET A 163 -10.97 3.80 9.55
CA MET A 163 -10.56 5.04 8.89
C MET A 163 -10.31 6.15 9.92
N TRP A 164 -11.25 6.37 10.84
CA TRP A 164 -11.12 7.37 11.90
C TRP A 164 -9.89 7.11 12.79
N ILE A 165 -9.65 5.85 13.18
CA ILE A 165 -8.46 5.48 13.96
C ILE A 165 -7.18 5.80 13.18
N GLY A 166 -7.12 5.46 11.87
CA GLY A 166 -5.99 5.76 11.00
C GLY A 166 -5.69 7.27 10.94
N GLU A 167 -6.72 8.10 10.80
CA GLU A 167 -6.56 9.55 10.83
C GLU A 167 -6.09 10.07 12.20
N ARG A 168 -6.60 9.52 13.30
CA ARG A 168 -6.16 9.88 14.66
C ARG A 168 -4.71 9.50 14.92
N ILE A 169 -4.24 8.37 14.39
CA ILE A 169 -2.82 8.00 14.44
C ILE A 169 -1.99 9.03 13.67
N THR A 170 -2.43 9.46 12.50
CA THR A 170 -1.73 10.47 11.68
C THR A 170 -1.64 11.83 12.40
N GLU A 171 -2.72 12.25 13.06
CA GLU A 171 -2.77 13.54 13.77
C GLU A 171 -1.99 13.55 15.09
N LYS A 172 -2.18 12.52 15.92
CA LYS A 172 -1.69 12.47 17.32
C LYS A 172 -0.60 11.46 17.56
N GLY A 173 -0.35 10.56 16.62
CA GLY A 173 0.64 9.50 16.71
C GLY A 173 1.93 9.81 15.95
N VAL A 174 2.55 8.76 15.46
CA VAL A 174 3.77 8.78 14.65
C VAL A 174 3.50 8.07 13.33
N GLY A 175 4.00 8.61 12.24
CA GLY A 175 3.84 8.01 10.91
C GLY A 175 2.49 8.32 10.26
N ASN A 176 2.30 7.71 9.08
CA ASN A 176 1.01 7.73 8.40
C ASN A 176 0.12 6.61 8.99
N GLY A 177 -0.92 6.99 9.74
CA GLY A 177 -1.76 6.04 10.46
C GLY A 177 -2.42 5.01 9.57
N ILE A 178 -2.84 5.38 8.37
CA ILE A 178 -3.45 4.48 7.39
C ILE A 178 -2.47 3.41 6.96
N SER A 179 -1.24 3.81 6.65
CA SER A 179 -0.17 2.88 6.28
C SER A 179 0.21 1.96 7.46
N ILE A 180 0.20 2.48 8.69
CA ILE A 180 0.47 1.68 9.89
C ILE A 180 -0.62 0.63 10.11
N VAL A 181 -1.90 0.97 9.90
CA VAL A 181 -3.01 0.00 9.98
C VAL A 181 -2.80 -1.13 8.98
N LEU A 182 -2.43 -0.83 7.74
CA LEU A 182 -2.11 -1.84 6.74
C LEU A 182 -0.97 -2.76 7.18
N VAL A 183 0.13 -2.18 7.64
CA VAL A 183 1.30 -2.94 8.09
C VAL A 183 0.95 -3.90 9.23
N ILE A 184 0.21 -3.43 10.23
CA ILE A 184 -0.20 -4.26 11.36
C ILE A 184 -1.10 -5.42 10.93
N ASN A 185 -2.00 -5.19 9.98
CA ASN A 185 -2.84 -6.25 9.44
C ASN A 185 -1.99 -7.30 8.72
N ILE A 186 -1.09 -6.88 7.86
CA ILE A 186 -0.20 -7.79 7.13
C ILE A 186 0.68 -8.58 8.12
N ILE A 187 1.31 -7.91 9.09
CA ILE A 187 2.17 -8.55 10.09
C ILE A 187 1.40 -9.58 10.92
N SER A 188 0.13 -9.35 11.20
CA SER A 188 -0.67 -10.28 12.00
C SER A 188 -0.92 -11.64 11.33
N ARG A 189 -0.82 -11.72 10.01
CA ARG A 189 -0.89 -12.99 9.25
C ARG A 189 0.44 -13.72 9.13
N LEU A 190 1.55 -13.03 9.32
CA LEU A 190 2.89 -13.63 9.19
C LEU A 190 3.06 -14.94 9.98
N PRO A 191 2.60 -15.06 11.26
CA PRO A 191 2.75 -16.30 12.00
C PRO A 191 2.01 -17.47 11.35
N GLN A 192 0.81 -17.24 10.79
CA GLN A 192 0.01 -18.27 10.11
C GLN A 192 0.66 -18.69 8.79
N ASP A 193 1.18 -17.73 8.02
CA ASP A 193 1.87 -18.01 6.76
C ASP A 193 3.17 -18.80 7.00
N ILE A 194 3.93 -18.43 8.01
CA ILE A 194 5.14 -19.18 8.41
C ILE A 194 4.77 -20.60 8.87
N ALA A 195 3.69 -20.76 9.64
CA ALA A 195 3.20 -22.08 10.06
C ALA A 195 2.77 -22.93 8.84
N GLY A 196 2.10 -22.33 7.87
CA GLY A 196 1.72 -22.98 6.60
C GLY A 196 2.93 -23.46 5.80
N LEU A 197 3.95 -22.61 5.67
CA LEU A 197 5.21 -22.99 5.02
C LEU A 197 5.94 -24.13 5.75
N TYR A 198 5.94 -24.10 7.10
CA TYR A 198 6.51 -25.16 7.91
C TYR A 198 5.77 -26.48 7.67
N GLU A 199 4.44 -26.47 7.69
CA GLU A 199 3.64 -27.68 7.44
C GLU A 199 3.84 -28.23 6.03
N GLN A 200 3.92 -27.38 5.03
CA GLN A 200 4.04 -27.79 3.63
C GLN A 200 5.44 -28.29 3.25
N PHE A 201 6.49 -27.65 3.74
CA PHE A 201 7.86 -27.89 3.26
C PHE A 201 8.75 -28.63 4.24
N ILE A 202 8.43 -28.62 5.54
CA ILE A 202 9.30 -29.17 6.58
C ILE A 202 8.66 -30.36 7.28
N LYS A 203 7.39 -30.26 7.67
CA LYS A 203 6.67 -31.30 8.42
C LYS A 203 6.53 -32.59 7.58
N GLY A 204 6.99 -33.72 8.15
CA GLY A 204 6.86 -35.02 7.49
C GLY A 204 7.87 -35.35 6.40
N LYS A 205 8.85 -34.47 6.13
CA LYS A 205 9.95 -34.72 5.18
C LYS A 205 11.23 -35.16 5.89
N ALA A 206 12.15 -35.76 5.13
CA ALA A 206 13.48 -36.11 5.67
C ALA A 206 14.17 -34.86 6.23
N ILE A 207 14.85 -34.97 7.37
CA ILE A 207 15.45 -33.87 8.11
C ILE A 207 16.34 -33.01 7.19
N ALA A 208 17.15 -33.63 6.33
CA ALA A 208 18.03 -32.92 5.39
C ALA A 208 17.25 -32.06 4.39
N VAL A 209 16.13 -32.57 3.86
CA VAL A 209 15.29 -31.83 2.90
C VAL A 209 14.57 -30.67 3.59
N GLY A 210 14.07 -30.89 4.83
CA GLY A 210 13.42 -29.84 5.63
C GLY A 210 14.37 -28.69 5.98
N VAL A 211 15.61 -29.01 6.37
CA VAL A 211 16.64 -27.99 6.67
C VAL A 211 17.01 -27.18 5.43
N VAL A 212 17.22 -27.83 4.28
CA VAL A 212 17.54 -27.14 3.01
C VAL A 212 16.37 -26.22 2.59
N ALA A 213 15.11 -26.70 2.69
CA ALA A 213 13.95 -25.90 2.39
C ALA A 213 13.85 -24.66 3.31
N ALA A 214 14.07 -24.81 4.62
CA ALA A 214 14.06 -23.70 5.56
C ALA A 214 15.13 -22.64 5.24
N ILE A 215 16.35 -23.07 4.88
CA ILE A 215 17.45 -22.16 4.49
C ILE A 215 17.09 -21.40 3.21
N ILE A 216 16.52 -22.08 2.21
CA ILE A 216 16.13 -21.44 0.95
C ILE A 216 15.02 -20.40 1.19
N ILE A 217 13.99 -20.74 1.97
CA ILE A 217 12.89 -19.81 2.31
C ILE A 217 13.44 -18.58 3.01
N LEU A 218 14.30 -18.76 4.00
CA LEU A 218 14.93 -17.66 4.74
C LEU A 218 15.80 -16.79 3.83
N ALA A 219 16.62 -17.39 2.98
CA ALA A 219 17.49 -16.67 2.04
C ALA A 219 16.67 -15.82 1.04
N VAL A 220 15.57 -16.36 0.53
CA VAL A 220 14.67 -15.63 -0.38
C VAL A 220 14.00 -14.48 0.35
N MET A 221 13.49 -14.66 1.56
CA MET A 221 12.89 -13.59 2.35
C MET A 221 13.88 -12.45 2.61
N ILE A 222 15.12 -12.77 3.01
CA ILE A 222 16.16 -11.76 3.22
C ILE A 222 16.50 -11.04 1.92
N ALA A 223 16.65 -11.76 0.81
CA ALA A 223 16.95 -11.18 -0.49
C ALA A 223 15.86 -10.21 -0.94
N MET A 224 14.57 -10.55 -0.74
CA MET A 224 13.44 -9.67 -1.03
C MET A 224 13.46 -8.41 -0.16
N ILE A 225 13.69 -8.54 1.15
CA ILE A 225 13.77 -7.39 2.06
C ILE A 225 14.90 -6.45 1.62
N VAL A 226 16.09 -6.98 1.32
CA VAL A 226 17.25 -6.18 0.87
C VAL A 226 16.92 -5.45 -0.43
N LEU A 227 16.31 -6.13 -1.40
CA LEU A 227 15.93 -5.54 -2.69
C LEU A 227 14.92 -4.41 -2.49
N VAL A 228 13.91 -4.59 -1.64
CA VAL A 228 12.91 -3.56 -1.32
C VAL A 228 13.57 -2.36 -0.63
N ILE A 229 14.51 -2.57 0.30
CA ILE A 229 15.24 -1.48 0.96
C ILE A 229 16.04 -0.69 -0.07
N ILE A 230 16.75 -1.34 -0.98
CA ILE A 230 17.53 -0.69 -2.05
C ILE A 230 16.61 0.15 -2.95
N LEU A 231 15.43 -0.36 -3.31
CA LEU A 231 14.46 0.36 -4.13
C LEU A 231 13.89 1.61 -3.43
N ASN A 232 13.60 1.51 -2.14
CA ASN A 232 13.00 2.61 -1.39
C ASN A 232 14.00 3.67 -0.92
N ASP A 233 15.24 3.29 -0.63
CA ASP A 233 16.31 4.22 -0.25
C ASP A 233 17.09 4.77 -1.44
N GLY A 234 16.93 4.17 -2.62
CA GLY A 234 17.56 4.62 -3.85
C GLY A 234 17.14 6.05 -4.21
N VAL A 235 18.08 6.99 -4.18
CA VAL A 235 17.84 8.40 -4.50
C VAL A 235 18.89 8.92 -5.47
N ARG A 236 18.45 9.47 -6.61
CA ARG A 236 19.32 10.22 -7.51
C ARG A 236 19.33 11.68 -7.10
N LYS A 237 20.49 12.18 -6.70
CA LYS A 237 20.71 13.58 -6.32
C LYS A 237 21.10 14.38 -7.57
N ILE A 238 20.29 15.38 -7.93
CA ILE A 238 20.60 16.33 -9.02
C ILE A 238 21.17 17.60 -8.39
N PRO A 239 22.43 17.96 -8.70
CA PRO A 239 23.04 19.16 -8.13
C PRO A 239 22.38 20.42 -8.69
N VAL A 240 22.02 21.35 -7.82
CA VAL A 240 21.47 22.66 -8.14
C VAL A 240 22.35 23.73 -7.50
N GLN A 241 22.71 24.74 -8.28
CA GLN A 241 23.42 25.89 -7.79
C GLN A 241 22.51 27.12 -7.78
N TYR A 242 22.56 27.87 -6.68
CA TYR A 242 21.85 29.13 -6.56
C TYR A 242 22.83 30.30 -6.79
N ALA A 243 22.36 31.31 -7.51
CA ALA A 243 23.15 32.51 -7.76
C ALA A 243 23.46 33.22 -6.43
N LYS A 244 24.72 33.65 -6.28
CA LYS A 244 25.12 34.48 -5.14
C LYS A 244 24.45 35.84 -5.24
N LYS A 245 23.71 36.25 -4.19
CA LYS A 245 23.17 37.62 -4.07
C LYS A 245 24.15 38.45 -3.26
N VAL A 246 24.45 39.66 -3.77
CA VAL A 246 25.23 40.64 -3.02
C VAL A 246 24.25 41.50 -2.23
N GLN A 247 24.33 41.45 -0.91
CA GLN A 247 23.55 42.27 -0.01
C GLN A 247 24.50 43.22 0.75
N GLY A 248 24.65 44.46 0.26
CA GLY A 248 25.66 45.38 0.75
C GLY A 248 27.09 44.92 0.40
N ARG A 249 28.00 44.88 1.40
CA ARG A 249 29.39 44.39 1.25
C ARG A 249 29.57 42.87 1.45
N LYS A 250 28.51 42.14 1.77
CA LYS A 250 28.57 40.68 2.04
C LYS A 250 27.92 39.89 0.90
N PHE A 251 28.60 38.82 0.48
CA PHE A 251 28.01 37.82 -0.39
C PHE A 251 27.12 36.91 0.43
N VAL A 252 25.80 36.90 0.15
CA VAL A 252 24.82 36.03 0.78
C VAL A 252 24.30 35.05 -0.29
N GLY A 253 24.35 33.77 0.01
CA GLY A 253 23.89 32.73 -0.91
C GLY A 253 25.06 32.04 -1.64
N GLY A 254 24.73 31.23 -2.63
CA GLY A 254 25.70 30.37 -3.34
C GLY A 254 25.88 29.00 -2.72
N GLN A 255 24.91 28.56 -1.88
CA GLN A 255 24.87 27.16 -1.44
C GLN A 255 24.48 26.25 -2.61
N SER A 256 25.27 25.22 -2.84
CA SER A 256 24.89 24.12 -3.70
C SER A 256 23.88 23.25 -2.95
N SER A 257 22.73 23.04 -3.54
CA SER A 257 21.70 22.12 -3.03
C SER A 257 21.53 20.97 -4.01
N ASN A 258 20.84 19.92 -3.59
CA ASN A 258 20.53 18.79 -4.46
C ASN A 258 19.02 18.54 -4.47
N ILE A 259 18.46 18.26 -5.65
CA ILE A 259 17.09 17.74 -5.76
C ILE A 259 17.15 16.23 -5.64
N PRO A 260 16.58 15.64 -4.57
CA PRO A 260 16.55 14.20 -4.42
C PRO A 260 15.39 13.61 -5.22
N LEU A 261 15.67 12.80 -6.24
CA LEU A 261 14.66 12.00 -6.95
C LEU A 261 14.73 10.56 -6.45
N LYS A 262 13.66 10.10 -5.82
CA LYS A 262 13.56 8.70 -5.36
C LYS A 262 13.40 7.77 -6.55
N VAL A 263 14.04 6.60 -6.53
CA VAL A 263 13.90 5.56 -7.56
C VAL A 263 12.48 5.01 -7.53
N ASN A 264 11.95 4.75 -6.35
CA ASN A 264 10.55 4.38 -6.15
C ASN A 264 9.74 5.61 -5.70
N THR A 265 9.41 6.51 -6.64
CA THR A 265 8.58 7.69 -6.36
C THR A 265 7.11 7.32 -6.18
N ALA A 266 6.63 6.32 -6.91
CA ALA A 266 5.24 5.87 -6.90
C ALA A 266 4.90 5.00 -5.69
N GLY A 267 5.89 4.52 -4.93
CA GLY A 267 5.67 3.64 -3.79
C GLY A 267 5.08 2.28 -4.19
N VAL A 268 4.10 1.81 -3.45
CA VAL A 268 3.39 0.54 -3.68
C VAL A 268 2.10 0.70 -4.49
N ILE A 269 1.69 1.93 -4.76
CA ILE A 269 0.40 2.25 -5.39
C ILE A 269 0.24 1.57 -6.76
N PRO A 270 1.24 1.56 -7.67
CA PRO A 270 1.12 0.89 -8.97
C PRO A 270 0.77 -0.59 -8.87
N ILE A 271 1.32 -1.28 -7.89
CA ILE A 271 1.09 -2.71 -7.68
C ILE A 271 -0.35 -2.94 -7.17
N ILE A 272 -0.79 -2.12 -6.21
CA ILE A 272 -2.16 -2.21 -5.68
C ILE A 272 -3.18 -1.97 -6.79
N PHE A 273 -2.96 -0.97 -7.66
CA PHE A 273 -3.84 -0.70 -8.80
C PHE A 273 -3.89 -1.86 -9.78
N ALA A 274 -2.72 -2.37 -10.19
CA ALA A 274 -2.64 -3.48 -11.14
C ALA A 274 -3.36 -4.73 -10.60
N SER A 275 -3.13 -5.08 -9.33
CA SER A 275 -3.82 -6.21 -8.68
C SER A 275 -5.32 -5.97 -8.59
N SER A 276 -5.75 -4.80 -8.12
CA SER A 276 -7.17 -4.48 -7.94
C SER A 276 -7.95 -4.54 -9.26
N ILE A 277 -7.39 -4.02 -10.35
CA ILE A 277 -8.05 -4.04 -11.67
C ILE A 277 -8.18 -5.47 -12.21
N LEU A 278 -7.16 -6.31 -12.01
CA LEU A 278 -7.21 -7.71 -12.46
C LEU A 278 -8.17 -8.55 -11.61
N GLU A 279 -8.28 -8.28 -10.31
CA GLU A 279 -9.13 -9.03 -9.40
C GLU A 279 -10.59 -8.58 -9.42
N PHE A 280 -10.86 -7.32 -9.76
CA PHE A 280 -12.20 -6.76 -9.77
C PHE A 280 -13.24 -7.56 -10.58
N PRO A 281 -12.97 -7.96 -11.85
CA PRO A 281 -13.91 -8.79 -12.61
C PRO A 281 -14.17 -10.15 -11.95
N ILE A 282 -13.13 -10.76 -11.35
CA ILE A 282 -13.25 -12.07 -10.70
C ILE A 282 -14.15 -11.96 -9.47
N VAL A 283 -13.95 -10.92 -8.66
CA VAL A 283 -14.76 -10.65 -7.46
C VAL A 283 -16.22 -10.43 -7.84
N ILE A 284 -16.51 -9.61 -8.87
CA ILE A 284 -17.87 -9.38 -9.36
C ILE A 284 -18.52 -10.70 -9.81
N CYS A 285 -17.86 -11.47 -10.65
CA CYS A 285 -18.41 -12.74 -11.13
C CYS A 285 -18.68 -13.72 -9.97
N SER A 286 -17.78 -13.76 -8.99
CA SER A 286 -17.96 -14.58 -7.80
C SER A 286 -19.14 -14.14 -6.93
N LEU A 287 -19.35 -12.83 -6.75
CA LEU A 287 -20.48 -12.29 -5.97
C LEU A 287 -21.84 -12.57 -6.65
N PHE A 288 -21.90 -12.55 -7.97
CA PHE A 288 -23.13 -12.88 -8.71
C PHE A 288 -23.30 -14.36 -8.98
N GLY A 289 -22.38 -15.22 -8.51
CA GLY A 289 -22.44 -16.68 -8.73
C GLY A 289 -22.29 -17.05 -10.21
N ILE A 290 -21.72 -16.16 -11.03
CA ILE A 290 -21.48 -16.39 -12.45
C ILE A 290 -20.24 -17.29 -12.56
N GLN A 291 -20.47 -18.59 -12.65
CA GLN A 291 -19.40 -19.52 -13.02
C GLN A 291 -19.13 -19.33 -14.51
N GLY A 292 -18.00 -18.70 -14.83
CA GLY A 292 -17.60 -18.47 -16.22
C GLY A 292 -17.47 -19.82 -16.97
N SER A 293 -18.43 -20.10 -17.84
CA SER A 293 -18.35 -21.20 -18.80
C SER A 293 -17.88 -20.68 -20.15
N GLY A 294 -17.07 -21.48 -20.85
CA GLY A 294 -16.56 -21.12 -22.17
C GLY A 294 -15.46 -20.03 -22.13
N PHE A 295 -15.41 -19.19 -23.15
CA PHE A 295 -14.38 -18.17 -23.37
C PHE A 295 -14.18 -17.20 -22.18
N TRP A 296 -15.27 -16.74 -21.56
CA TRP A 296 -15.20 -15.88 -20.38
C TRP A 296 -14.60 -16.58 -19.16
N GLY A 297 -14.88 -17.88 -19.00
CA GLY A 297 -14.28 -18.66 -17.93
C GLY A 297 -12.76 -18.78 -18.06
N GLU A 298 -12.26 -18.94 -19.28
CA GLU A 298 -10.82 -18.99 -19.55
C GLU A 298 -10.13 -17.64 -19.29
N ILE A 299 -10.78 -16.52 -19.64
CA ILE A 299 -10.28 -15.17 -19.32
C ILE A 299 -10.19 -14.98 -17.81
N LEU A 300 -11.25 -15.31 -17.07
CA LEU A 300 -11.27 -15.17 -15.61
C LEU A 300 -10.19 -16.03 -14.93
N LYS A 301 -9.98 -17.26 -15.41
CA LYS A 301 -8.89 -18.12 -14.93
C LYS A 301 -7.51 -17.52 -15.22
N GLY A 302 -7.31 -16.90 -16.38
CA GLY A 302 -6.08 -16.22 -16.76
C GLY A 302 -5.83 -14.94 -15.94
N MET A 303 -6.88 -14.24 -15.52
CA MET A 303 -6.76 -13.06 -14.66
C MET A 303 -6.46 -13.41 -13.21
N SER A 304 -6.81 -14.63 -12.76
CA SER A 304 -6.60 -15.06 -11.38
C SER A 304 -5.12 -15.31 -11.09
N SER A 305 -4.60 -14.59 -10.10
CA SER A 305 -3.19 -14.66 -9.69
C SER A 305 -2.76 -16.04 -9.18
N SER A 306 -3.71 -16.88 -8.73
CA SER A 306 -3.45 -18.26 -8.28
C SER A 306 -3.06 -19.22 -9.40
N ASN A 307 -3.41 -18.89 -10.66
CA ASN A 307 -3.15 -19.75 -11.82
C ASN A 307 -1.87 -19.37 -12.58
N TRP A 308 -1.21 -18.29 -12.18
CA TRP A 308 0.00 -17.82 -12.85
C TRP A 308 1.20 -18.71 -12.54
N CYS A 309 2.08 -18.86 -13.51
CA CYS A 309 3.28 -19.71 -13.41
C CYS A 309 3.00 -21.20 -13.12
N ASN A 310 1.77 -21.69 -13.37
CA ASN A 310 1.45 -23.09 -13.19
C ASN A 310 1.97 -23.90 -14.40
N LEU A 311 2.86 -24.85 -14.16
CA LEU A 311 3.44 -25.71 -15.18
C LEU A 311 2.41 -26.58 -15.90
N SER A 312 1.29 -26.91 -15.24
CA SER A 312 0.22 -27.72 -15.81
C SER A 312 -0.69 -26.94 -16.78
N ALA A 313 -0.71 -25.60 -16.69
CA ALA A 313 -1.56 -24.75 -17.51
C ALA A 313 -0.85 -23.41 -17.85
N PRO A 314 0.20 -23.44 -18.68
CA PRO A 314 1.04 -22.27 -18.96
C PRO A 314 0.28 -21.14 -19.68
N GLN A 315 -0.83 -21.44 -20.33
CA GLN A 315 -1.70 -20.47 -21.01
C GLN A 315 -2.25 -19.38 -20.08
N TYR A 316 -2.46 -19.68 -18.80
CA TYR A 316 -2.96 -18.69 -17.83
C TYR A 316 -1.88 -17.69 -17.37
N SER A 317 -0.61 -17.96 -17.68
CA SER A 317 0.49 -17.01 -17.40
C SER A 317 0.43 -15.73 -18.24
N ILE A 318 -0.48 -15.63 -19.22
CA ILE A 318 -0.78 -14.40 -19.95
C ILE A 318 -1.22 -13.31 -18.97
N GLY A 319 -1.99 -13.64 -17.92
CA GLY A 319 -2.38 -12.70 -16.88
C GLY A 319 -1.19 -12.07 -16.16
N LEU A 320 -0.11 -12.81 -15.95
CA LEU A 320 1.13 -12.27 -15.38
C LEU A 320 1.76 -11.21 -16.29
N VAL A 321 1.75 -11.44 -17.63
CA VAL A 321 2.28 -10.45 -18.59
C VAL A 321 1.44 -9.17 -18.55
N VAL A 322 0.11 -9.30 -18.51
CA VAL A 322 -0.80 -8.17 -18.38
C VAL A 322 -0.53 -7.42 -17.05
N TYR A 323 -0.34 -8.15 -15.95
CA TYR A 323 0.01 -7.57 -14.67
C TYR A 323 1.31 -6.75 -14.72
N ILE A 324 2.37 -7.27 -15.35
CA ILE A 324 3.66 -6.56 -15.54
C ILE A 324 3.43 -5.25 -16.30
N ILE A 325 2.72 -5.30 -17.41
CA ILE A 325 2.43 -4.14 -18.25
C ILE A 325 1.65 -3.10 -17.43
N MET A 326 0.65 -3.53 -16.66
CA MET A 326 -0.15 -2.65 -15.81
C MET A 326 0.68 -2.00 -14.69
N VAL A 327 1.55 -2.75 -14.03
CA VAL A 327 2.44 -2.19 -12.98
C VAL A 327 3.34 -1.10 -13.56
N ILE A 328 3.95 -1.35 -14.72
CA ILE A 328 4.80 -0.36 -15.40
C ILE A 328 3.97 0.86 -15.81
N PHE A 329 2.81 0.65 -16.43
CA PHE A 329 1.90 1.73 -16.83
C PHE A 329 1.50 2.60 -15.65
N PHE A 330 1.05 2.00 -14.55
CA PHE A 330 0.66 2.75 -13.35
C PHE A 330 1.83 3.41 -12.64
N ALA A 331 3.04 2.87 -12.72
CA ALA A 331 4.23 3.52 -12.18
C ALA A 331 4.51 4.84 -12.92
N TYR A 332 4.45 4.85 -14.24
CA TYR A 332 4.58 6.06 -15.03
C TYR A 332 3.43 7.04 -14.78
N PHE A 333 2.22 6.53 -14.84
CA PHE A 333 1.01 7.32 -14.64
C PHE A 333 1.01 8.03 -13.29
N TYR A 334 1.22 7.30 -12.20
CA TYR A 334 1.21 7.87 -10.85
C TYR A 334 2.36 8.86 -10.62
N THR A 335 3.54 8.55 -11.13
CA THR A 335 4.68 9.47 -10.97
C THR A 335 4.49 10.75 -11.76
N SER A 336 3.87 10.72 -12.95
CA SER A 336 3.55 11.92 -13.73
C SER A 336 2.58 12.87 -13.02
N ILE A 337 1.75 12.32 -12.13
CA ILE A 337 0.81 13.06 -11.31
C ILE A 337 1.48 13.68 -10.08
N THR A 338 2.32 12.87 -9.41
CA THR A 338 2.91 13.25 -8.12
C THR A 338 4.06 14.23 -8.28
N PHE A 339 4.76 14.18 -9.40
CA PHE A 339 5.93 15.00 -9.68
C PHE A 339 5.70 15.84 -10.92
N ASN A 340 5.64 17.17 -10.73
CA ASN A 340 5.48 18.13 -11.82
C ASN A 340 6.82 18.83 -12.13
N PRO A 341 7.56 18.40 -13.17
CA PRO A 341 8.86 18.98 -13.52
C PRO A 341 8.77 20.43 -13.97
N LEU A 342 7.62 20.84 -14.55
CA LEU A 342 7.41 22.22 -14.98
C LEU A 342 7.41 23.17 -13.79
N GLU A 343 6.60 22.86 -12.78
CA GLU A 343 6.49 23.65 -11.55
C GLU A 343 7.83 23.75 -10.81
N ILE A 344 8.58 22.64 -10.73
CA ILE A 344 9.90 22.62 -10.10
C ILE A 344 10.88 23.50 -10.86
N SER A 345 10.90 23.43 -12.21
CA SER A 345 11.82 24.22 -13.02
C SER A 345 11.49 25.72 -12.95
N GLU A 346 10.21 26.10 -12.89
CA GLU A 346 9.78 27.48 -12.71
C GLU A 346 10.11 28.01 -11.32
N ASN A 347 9.87 27.24 -10.27
CA ASN A 347 10.21 27.60 -8.90
C ASN A 347 11.73 27.78 -8.73
N MET A 348 12.53 26.89 -9.32
CA MET A 348 13.99 27.04 -9.38
C MET A 348 14.39 28.35 -10.08
N LYS A 349 13.80 28.63 -11.25
CA LYS A 349 14.09 29.86 -12.01
C LYS A 349 13.75 31.12 -11.19
N LYS A 350 12.58 31.12 -10.51
CA LYS A 350 12.16 32.25 -9.63
C LYS A 350 13.12 32.47 -8.47
N GLN A 351 13.72 31.38 -7.94
CA GLN A 351 14.70 31.45 -6.84
C GLN A 351 16.14 31.70 -7.30
N GLY A 352 16.38 31.85 -8.60
CA GLY A 352 17.73 32.05 -9.17
C GLY A 352 18.58 30.76 -9.13
N GLY A 353 17.95 29.58 -9.04
CA GLY A 353 18.62 28.30 -9.10
C GLY A 353 18.78 27.80 -10.54
N PHE A 354 19.85 27.09 -10.82
CA PHE A 354 20.09 26.42 -12.08
C PHE A 354 20.84 25.11 -11.90
N ILE A 355 20.68 24.22 -12.85
CA ILE A 355 21.45 22.98 -12.92
C ILE A 355 22.72 23.26 -13.72
N PRO A 356 23.93 22.94 -13.22
CA PRO A 356 25.17 23.15 -13.93
C PRO A 356 25.14 22.56 -15.35
N GLY A 357 25.44 23.39 -16.35
CA GLY A 357 25.42 22.99 -17.77
C GLY A 357 24.06 23.06 -18.47
N ILE A 358 22.97 23.43 -17.78
CA ILE A 358 21.62 23.48 -18.35
C ILE A 358 21.02 24.88 -18.15
N ARG A 359 20.44 25.45 -19.21
CA ARG A 359 19.78 26.75 -19.12
C ARG A 359 18.52 26.67 -18.24
N PRO A 360 18.27 27.65 -17.33
CA PRO A 360 17.06 27.71 -16.52
C PRO A 360 15.79 27.80 -17.39
N GLY A 361 14.70 27.19 -16.92
CA GLY A 361 13.41 27.20 -17.59
C GLY A 361 13.12 25.93 -18.37
N ARG A 362 12.59 26.01 -19.59
CA ARG A 362 12.15 24.87 -20.40
C ARG A 362 13.22 23.75 -20.58
N PRO A 363 14.50 24.08 -20.89
CA PRO A 363 15.53 23.03 -20.97
C PRO A 363 15.76 22.27 -19.67
N THR A 364 15.58 22.94 -18.51
CA THR A 364 15.64 22.28 -17.18
C THR A 364 14.46 21.34 -16.99
N CYS A 365 13.26 21.73 -17.41
CA CYS A 365 12.07 20.87 -17.38
C CYS A 365 12.27 19.62 -18.24
N ASP A 366 12.77 19.77 -19.47
CA ASP A 366 13.01 18.65 -20.39
C ASP A 366 14.08 17.69 -19.84
N TYR A 367 15.12 18.22 -19.22
CA TYR A 367 16.15 17.42 -18.55
C TYR A 367 15.60 16.64 -17.37
N LEU A 368 14.79 17.28 -16.50
CA LEU A 368 14.14 16.61 -15.37
C LEU A 368 13.18 15.53 -15.84
N ASN A 369 12.38 15.79 -16.86
CA ASN A 369 11.49 14.80 -17.47
C ASN A 369 12.27 13.57 -17.98
N LYS A 370 13.37 13.79 -18.70
CA LYS A 370 14.21 12.72 -19.23
C LYS A 370 14.80 11.85 -18.11
N ILE A 371 15.31 12.44 -17.04
CA ILE A 371 15.84 11.72 -15.89
C ILE A 371 14.74 10.93 -15.17
N LEU A 372 13.59 11.56 -14.94
CA LEU A 372 12.43 10.91 -14.33
C LEU A 372 12.02 9.68 -15.12
N TYR A 373 11.91 9.78 -16.43
CA TYR A 373 11.52 8.69 -17.28
C TYR A 373 12.40 7.44 -17.08
N TYR A 374 13.72 7.62 -17.01
CA TYR A 374 14.65 6.51 -16.75
C TYR A 374 14.55 5.97 -15.31
N ILE A 375 14.41 6.86 -14.33
CA ILE A 375 14.32 6.47 -12.92
C ILE A 375 13.02 5.68 -12.67
N ILE A 376 11.91 6.14 -13.24
CA ILE A 376 10.61 5.44 -13.12
C ILE A 376 10.71 4.05 -13.71
N PHE A 377 11.33 3.89 -14.87
CA PHE A 377 11.49 2.57 -15.50
C PHE A 377 12.27 1.61 -14.60
N ILE A 378 13.41 2.06 -14.05
CA ILE A 378 14.23 1.25 -13.12
C ILE A 378 13.42 0.89 -11.88
N GLY A 379 12.70 1.86 -11.29
CA GLY A 379 11.83 1.64 -10.14
C GLY A 379 10.70 0.66 -10.46
N ALA A 380 10.02 0.82 -11.59
CA ALA A 380 8.95 -0.06 -12.03
C ALA A 380 9.42 -1.49 -12.28
N CYS A 381 10.58 -1.67 -12.92
CA CYS A 381 11.18 -3.00 -13.09
C CYS A 381 11.50 -3.64 -11.74
N GLY A 382 12.08 -2.90 -10.81
CA GLY A 382 12.36 -3.39 -9.47
C GLY A 382 11.10 -3.77 -8.70
N LEU A 383 10.06 -2.94 -8.74
CA LEU A 383 8.74 -3.24 -8.15
C LEU A 383 8.12 -4.49 -8.78
N THR A 384 8.21 -4.63 -10.09
CA THR A 384 7.69 -5.77 -10.83
C THR A 384 8.38 -7.06 -10.41
N ILE A 385 9.72 -7.07 -10.28
CA ILE A 385 10.48 -8.23 -9.81
C ILE A 385 10.01 -8.67 -8.43
N VAL A 386 9.89 -7.73 -7.48
CA VAL A 386 9.40 -8.05 -6.14
C VAL A 386 7.95 -8.52 -6.15
N GLY A 387 7.09 -7.90 -6.98
CA GLY A 387 5.68 -8.24 -7.08
C GLY A 387 5.41 -9.62 -7.69
N ILE A 388 6.27 -10.09 -8.60
CA ILE A 388 6.11 -11.37 -9.31
C ILE A 388 6.62 -12.56 -8.49
N LEU A 389 7.62 -12.36 -7.64
CA LEU A 389 8.26 -13.44 -6.88
C LEU A 389 7.27 -14.37 -6.17
N PRO A 390 6.24 -13.89 -5.45
CA PRO A 390 5.26 -14.76 -4.80
C PRO A 390 4.47 -15.61 -5.78
N PHE A 391 4.12 -15.08 -6.95
CA PHE A 391 3.38 -15.81 -7.97
C PHE A 391 4.24 -16.94 -8.57
N ILE A 392 5.54 -16.70 -8.73
CA ILE A 392 6.49 -17.73 -9.14
C ILE A 392 6.59 -18.84 -8.08
N PHE A 393 6.70 -18.47 -6.80
CA PHE A 393 6.76 -19.45 -5.72
C PHE A 393 5.46 -20.25 -5.59
N ASN A 394 4.32 -19.60 -5.72
CA ASN A 394 3.03 -20.28 -5.71
C ASN A 394 2.89 -21.24 -6.92
N GLY A 395 3.19 -20.77 -8.12
CA GLY A 395 3.03 -21.57 -9.35
C GLY A 395 4.00 -22.75 -9.45
N LEU A 396 5.27 -22.58 -9.04
CA LEU A 396 6.28 -23.63 -9.17
C LEU A 396 6.29 -24.61 -7.99
N PHE A 397 6.07 -24.12 -6.78
CA PHE A 397 6.20 -24.92 -5.56
C PHE A 397 4.85 -25.18 -4.84
N GLY A 398 3.75 -24.61 -5.35
CA GLY A 398 2.44 -24.68 -4.70
C GLY A 398 2.43 -24.02 -3.31
N ALA A 399 3.40 -23.15 -3.04
CA ALA A 399 3.51 -22.45 -1.77
C ALA A 399 2.42 -21.37 -1.69
N SER A 400 1.35 -21.63 -0.96
CA SER A 400 0.31 -20.64 -0.66
C SER A 400 0.83 -19.61 0.35
N VAL A 401 1.69 -18.68 -0.14
CA VAL A 401 2.24 -17.61 0.67
C VAL A 401 1.38 -16.38 0.43
N SER A 402 0.53 -16.01 1.39
CA SER A 402 -0.18 -14.71 1.36
C SER A 402 0.80 -13.55 1.64
N PHE A 403 1.97 -13.89 2.14
CA PHE A 403 3.14 -13.08 2.38
C PHE A 403 3.85 -12.77 1.05
N GLY A 404 3.15 -12.04 0.19
CA GLY A 404 3.63 -11.69 -1.14
C GLY A 404 4.58 -10.49 -1.16
N GLY A 405 5.25 -10.30 -2.30
CA GLY A 405 6.14 -9.17 -2.53
C GLY A 405 5.49 -7.81 -2.24
N THR A 406 4.19 -7.66 -2.52
CA THR A 406 3.41 -6.47 -2.20
C THR A 406 3.38 -6.18 -0.70
N SER A 407 3.13 -7.21 0.12
CA SER A 407 3.08 -7.10 1.58
C SER A 407 4.44 -6.68 2.15
N LEU A 408 5.53 -7.29 1.67
CA LEU A 408 6.89 -6.92 2.07
C LEU A 408 7.24 -5.48 1.69
N ILE A 409 6.89 -5.05 0.47
CA ILE A 409 7.14 -3.68 0.03
C ILE A 409 6.42 -2.70 0.95
N ILE A 410 5.15 -2.97 1.29
CA ILE A 410 4.36 -2.12 2.18
C ILE A 410 4.99 -2.06 3.57
N ILE A 411 5.32 -3.20 4.17
CA ILE A 411 5.93 -3.27 5.50
C ILE A 411 7.24 -2.46 5.54
N VAL A 412 8.15 -2.73 4.61
CA VAL A 412 9.48 -2.07 4.59
C VAL A 412 9.34 -0.58 4.30
N SER A 413 8.51 -0.19 3.33
CA SER A 413 8.30 1.23 2.98
C SER A 413 7.76 2.03 4.15
N VAL A 414 6.73 1.52 4.83
CA VAL A 414 6.09 2.21 5.95
C VAL A 414 7.00 2.28 7.17
N ILE A 415 7.75 1.21 7.46
CA ILE A 415 8.73 1.23 8.55
C ILE A 415 9.82 2.27 8.29
N LEU A 416 10.39 2.31 7.07
CA LEU A 416 11.41 3.29 6.71
C LEU A 416 10.87 4.72 6.77
N GLU A 417 9.67 4.95 6.26
CA GLU A 417 9.03 6.28 6.30
C GLU A 417 8.75 6.73 7.73
N THR A 418 8.23 5.83 8.58
CA THR A 418 7.95 6.11 9.99
C THR A 418 9.25 6.44 10.76
N ILE A 419 10.34 5.70 10.53
CA ILE A 419 11.64 5.96 11.15
C ILE A 419 12.18 7.32 10.71
N LYS A 420 12.14 7.65 9.40
CA LYS A 420 12.57 8.95 8.87
C LYS A 420 11.75 10.10 9.46
N GLN A 421 10.46 9.90 9.68
CA GLN A 421 9.60 10.90 10.34
C GLN A 421 9.97 11.10 11.81
N ILE A 422 10.26 10.02 12.55
CA ILE A 422 10.75 10.08 13.93
C ILE A 422 12.08 10.85 13.98
N GLU A 423 13.03 10.54 13.11
CA GLU A 423 14.32 11.22 13.01
C GLU A 423 14.17 12.71 12.72
N SER A 424 13.29 13.06 11.78
CA SER A 424 13.00 14.46 11.47
C SER A 424 12.42 15.23 12.67
N GLN A 425 11.47 14.63 13.41
CA GLN A 425 10.93 15.24 14.63
C GLN A 425 11.96 15.42 15.75
N MET A 426 12.92 14.51 15.85
CA MET A 426 14.03 14.60 16.80
C MET A 426 15.01 15.73 16.42
N LEU A 427 15.36 15.87 15.14
CA LEU A 427 16.28 16.90 14.65
C LEU A 427 15.73 18.32 14.87
N VAL A 428 14.46 18.54 14.56
CA VAL A 428 13.79 19.85 14.75
C VAL A 428 13.85 20.29 16.23
N ARG A 429 13.81 19.36 17.17
CA ARG A 429 13.84 19.67 18.59
C ARG A 429 15.25 19.94 19.12
N ASN A 430 16.26 19.23 18.64
CA ASN A 430 17.64 19.53 19.03
C ASN A 430 18.06 20.94 18.58
N TYR A 431 17.50 21.42 17.45
CA TYR A 431 17.77 22.78 16.97
C TYR A 431 17.09 23.85 17.84
N LYS A 432 15.90 23.58 18.44
CA LYS A 432 15.24 24.50 19.38
C LYS A 432 15.96 24.58 20.72
N GLY A 433 16.67 23.55 21.16
CA GLY A 433 17.49 23.58 22.37
C GLY A 433 18.72 24.50 22.26
N PHE A 434 19.25 24.70 21.06
CA PHE A 434 20.36 25.63 20.81
C PHE A 434 19.96 27.11 20.72
N LEU A 435 18.67 27.41 20.61
CA LEU A 435 18.16 28.80 20.50
C LEU A 435 17.61 29.32 21.82
N ASN A 436 17.54 28.48 22.87
CA ASN A 436 17.01 28.83 24.21
C ASN A 436 18.10 28.85 25.27
N ASP A 437 19.37 28.73 24.93
CA ASP A 437 20.56 29.04 25.70
C ASP A 437 21.19 30.32 25.07
#